data_fe0a6f7fe21c82b9602ce24e9873c200
#
_entry.id   fe0a6f7fe21c82b9602ce24e9873c200
#
_cell.length_a   1.000
_cell.length_b   1.000
_cell.length_c   1.000
_cell.angle_alpha   90.00
_cell.angle_beta   90.00
_cell.angle_gamma   90.00
#
_symmetry.space_group_name_H-M   'P 1'
#
loop_
_entity.id
_entity.type
_entity.pdbx_description
1 polymer ?
#
loop_
_entity_poly.entity_id
_entity_poly.type
_entity_poly.pdbx_seq_one_letter_code
_entity_poly.pdbx_strand_id
1 'polypeptide(L)'
;MIQFRLPMTECHHVYWPAPFAGMQPNMEGRIHIIADGAQVVRRRMEMRPTEDLMNEHRVIERMLVVVSRAADRLNEGREVGSEVFVGAADFFKNFADRCHHGKEEKLLFKKMMERGVSGEVGPIAVMLREHEDGRAHVRKIAELSARKLDERSRTELIKHAKAYVDLLGQHIQKEDNILYPMANQILTSEDQKELEKGFDEVEEKIMGPGVHERYHHMIEEWEEKLG
;
A
#
# COMPACT_ATOMS: atom_id res chain seq x y z
N MET A 1 53.85 12.91 -11.80
CA MET A 1 52.85 12.45 -10.82
C MET A 1 51.63 13.35 -10.98
N ILE A 2 50.69 12.96 -11.82
CA ILE A 2 49.46 13.74 -12.14
C ILE A 2 48.30 12.96 -11.55
N GLN A 3 47.70 13.52 -10.49
CA GLN A 3 46.47 12.94 -9.89
C GLN A 3 45.26 13.42 -10.67
N PHE A 4 44.58 12.51 -11.35
CA PHE A 4 43.24 12.74 -11.87
C PHE A 4 42.22 12.55 -10.75
N ARG A 5 41.61 13.66 -10.31
CA ARG A 5 40.37 13.64 -9.53
C ARG A 5 39.20 13.51 -10.51
N LEU A 6 38.42 12.44 -10.37
CA LEU A 6 37.11 12.33 -11.02
C LEU A 6 36.08 13.20 -10.25
N PRO A 7 35.18 13.89 -10.94
CA PRO A 7 34.13 14.65 -10.27
C PRO A 7 33.04 13.72 -9.72
N MET A 8 32.67 13.94 -8.45
CA MET A 8 31.50 13.33 -7.84
C MET A 8 30.25 13.83 -8.56
N THR A 9 29.47 12.91 -9.14
CA THR A 9 28.16 13.19 -9.69
C THR A 9 27.23 13.61 -8.56
N GLU A 10 26.76 14.84 -8.63
CA GLU A 10 25.75 15.40 -7.74
C GLU A 10 24.44 14.61 -7.92
N CYS A 11 24.06 13.89 -6.85
CA CYS A 11 22.69 13.45 -6.66
C CYS A 11 21.83 14.71 -6.48
N HIS A 12 21.03 15.04 -7.48
CA HIS A 12 19.98 16.04 -7.33
C HIS A 12 18.98 15.54 -6.27
N HIS A 13 19.20 15.95 -5.03
CA HIS A 13 18.18 15.92 -3.99
C HIS A 13 17.06 16.87 -4.43
N VAL A 14 15.97 16.31 -4.91
CA VAL A 14 14.73 17.06 -5.02
C VAL A 14 14.30 17.37 -3.59
N TYR A 15 14.49 18.65 -3.19
CA TYR A 15 14.12 19.16 -1.89
C TYR A 15 12.59 19.15 -1.75
N TRP A 16 12.07 18.24 -0.97
CA TRP A 16 10.68 18.17 -0.59
C TRP A 16 10.51 18.94 0.74
N PRO A 17 9.62 19.94 0.84
CA PRO A 17 9.42 20.64 2.09
C PRO A 17 8.84 19.71 3.16
N ALA A 18 9.42 19.73 4.35
CA ALA A 18 8.96 18.99 5.51
C ALA A 18 7.50 19.35 5.84
N PRO A 19 6.63 18.38 6.17
CA PRO A 19 5.26 18.66 6.56
C PRO A 19 5.21 19.32 7.94
N PHE A 20 4.31 20.27 8.05
CA PHE A 20 3.96 21.07 9.24
C PHE A 20 3.85 20.20 10.51
N ALA A 21 4.62 20.56 11.51
CA ALA A 21 4.40 20.17 12.90
C ALA A 21 3.13 20.87 13.42
N GLY A 22 2.11 20.11 13.77
CA GLY A 22 0.97 20.63 14.51
C GLY A 22 -0.41 20.21 14.02
N MET A 23 -0.69 18.92 13.90
CA MET A 23 -2.06 18.42 13.94
C MET A 23 -2.09 17.11 14.73
N GLN A 24 -2.60 17.19 15.95
CA GLN A 24 -2.93 15.99 16.72
C GLN A 24 -4.16 15.33 16.10
N PRO A 25 -4.18 14.00 15.90
CA PRO A 25 -5.39 13.31 15.49
C PRO A 25 -6.37 13.29 16.65
N ASN A 26 -7.56 13.79 16.41
CA ASN A 26 -8.70 13.67 17.31
C ASN A 26 -9.13 12.20 17.33
N MET A 27 -8.72 11.47 18.35
CA MET A 27 -9.10 10.08 18.60
C MET A 27 -10.50 10.03 19.22
N GLU A 28 -11.55 10.19 18.45
CA GLU A 28 -12.91 9.75 18.81
C GLU A 28 -13.68 9.27 17.56
N GLY A 29 -13.18 8.24 16.92
CA GLY A 29 -13.94 7.43 15.98
C GLY A 29 -14.50 6.19 16.67
N ARG A 30 -15.44 6.35 17.62
CA ARG A 30 -16.24 5.21 18.07
C ARG A 30 -17.10 4.72 16.92
N ILE A 31 -16.75 3.55 16.39
CA ILE A 31 -17.64 2.80 15.52
C ILE A 31 -18.84 2.37 16.34
N HIS A 32 -19.89 3.14 16.30
CA HIS A 32 -21.20 2.65 16.70
C HIS A 32 -21.67 1.68 15.61
N ILE A 33 -21.57 0.38 15.90
CA ILE A 33 -22.30 -0.64 15.15
C ILE A 33 -23.79 -0.37 15.40
N ILE A 34 -24.40 0.43 14.54
CA ILE A 34 -25.84 0.55 14.48
C ILE A 34 -26.28 -0.44 13.42
N ALA A 35 -27.04 -1.45 13.87
CA ALA A 35 -27.65 -2.47 13.04
C ALA A 35 -28.69 -1.84 12.11
N ASP A 36 -28.24 -1.35 10.95
CA ASP A 36 -29.10 -1.08 9.82
C ASP A 36 -28.29 -1.16 8.53
N GLY A 37 -28.41 -2.30 7.83
CA GLY A 37 -27.72 -2.55 6.57
C GLY A 37 -27.99 -1.48 5.49
N ALA A 38 -29.08 -0.71 5.62
CA ALA A 38 -29.41 0.40 4.73
C ALA A 38 -28.48 1.60 4.90
N GLN A 39 -27.95 1.86 6.11
CA GLN A 39 -27.03 2.98 6.35
C GLN A 39 -25.60 2.69 5.88
N VAL A 40 -25.17 1.44 5.98
CA VAL A 40 -23.85 1.03 5.47
C VAL A 40 -23.82 1.16 3.94
N VAL A 41 -24.86 0.68 3.24
CA VAL A 41 -25.02 0.82 1.79
C VAL A 41 -25.10 2.29 1.38
N ARG A 42 -25.84 3.13 2.13
CA ARG A 42 -26.01 4.56 1.82
C ARG A 42 -24.70 5.35 2.00
N ARG A 43 -23.88 5.02 3.01
CA ARG A 43 -22.59 5.67 3.25
C ARG A 43 -21.58 5.30 2.15
N ARG A 44 -21.64 4.09 1.61
CA ARG A 44 -20.82 3.66 0.48
C ARG A 44 -21.22 4.35 -0.84
N MET A 45 -22.50 4.72 -1.00
CA MET A 45 -22.98 5.43 -2.19
C MET A 45 -22.62 6.93 -2.22
N GLU A 46 -22.08 7.49 -1.14
CA GLU A 46 -21.64 8.89 -1.03
C GLU A 46 -20.12 9.06 -1.01
N MET A 47 -19.37 7.95 -0.91
CA MET A 47 -17.89 7.93 -0.83
C MET A 47 -17.29 7.97 -2.25
N ARG A 48 -16.29 8.82 -2.46
CA ARG A 48 -15.56 8.85 -3.73
C ARG A 48 -14.72 7.59 -3.90
N PRO A 49 -14.50 7.10 -5.13
CA PRO A 49 -13.61 5.96 -5.38
C PRO A 49 -12.21 6.11 -4.77
N THR A 50 -11.67 7.33 -4.75
CA THR A 50 -10.38 7.62 -4.12
C THR A 50 -10.42 7.51 -2.60
N GLU A 51 -11.55 7.78 -1.96
CA GLU A 51 -11.72 7.61 -0.50
C GLU A 51 -11.78 6.12 -0.13
N ASP A 52 -12.35 5.29 -1.00
CA ASP A 52 -12.33 3.83 -0.84
C ASP A 52 -10.90 3.30 -0.90
N LEU A 53 -10.11 3.72 -1.90
CA LEU A 53 -8.68 3.39 -1.99
C LEU A 53 -7.87 3.88 -0.77
N MET A 54 -8.15 5.10 -0.27
CA MET A 54 -7.51 5.60 0.95
C MET A 54 -7.84 4.77 2.19
N ASN A 55 -9.07 4.23 2.29
CA ASN A 55 -9.44 3.32 3.37
C ASN A 55 -8.68 1.98 3.27
N GLU A 56 -8.47 1.47 2.07
CA GLU A 56 -7.62 0.30 1.84
C GLU A 56 -6.16 0.58 2.21
N HIS A 57 -5.65 1.78 1.95
CA HIS A 57 -4.33 2.22 2.41
C HIS A 57 -4.18 2.09 3.93
N ARG A 58 -5.20 2.44 4.71
CA ARG A 58 -5.13 2.31 6.20
C ARG A 58 -4.94 0.85 6.63
N VAL A 59 -5.54 -0.09 5.90
CA VAL A 59 -5.35 -1.53 6.15
C VAL A 59 -3.95 -1.98 5.74
N ILE A 60 -3.48 -1.52 4.58
CA ILE A 60 -2.14 -1.81 4.07
C ILE A 60 -1.06 -1.28 5.03
N GLU A 61 -1.20 -0.04 5.51
CA GLU A 61 -0.26 0.57 6.48
C GLU A 61 -0.17 -0.23 7.78
N ARG A 62 -1.27 -0.78 8.29
CA ARG A 62 -1.24 -1.66 9.46
C ARG A 62 -0.39 -2.90 9.20
N MET A 63 -0.55 -3.54 8.04
CA MET A 63 0.30 -4.68 7.67
C MET A 63 1.77 -4.27 7.48
N LEU A 64 2.07 -3.08 6.96
CA LEU A 64 3.45 -2.57 6.89
C LEU A 64 4.08 -2.43 8.28
N VAL A 65 3.32 -1.97 9.29
CA VAL A 65 3.79 -1.91 10.68
C VAL A 65 4.09 -3.30 11.23
N VAL A 66 3.24 -4.29 10.97
CA VAL A 66 3.47 -5.70 11.36
C VAL A 66 4.78 -6.22 10.76
N VAL A 67 4.98 -6.03 9.45
CA VAL A 67 6.19 -6.49 8.75
C VAL A 67 7.45 -5.76 9.24
N SER A 68 7.36 -4.45 9.49
CA SER A 68 8.47 -3.68 10.05
C SER A 68 8.90 -4.22 11.41
N ARG A 69 7.96 -4.42 12.34
CA ARG A 69 8.23 -4.98 13.67
C ARG A 69 8.80 -6.41 13.59
N ALA A 70 8.25 -7.24 12.71
CA ALA A 70 8.75 -8.59 12.49
C ALA A 70 10.20 -8.57 11.98
N ALA A 71 10.52 -7.71 11.01
CA ALA A 71 11.87 -7.54 10.48
C ALA A 71 12.86 -7.02 11.55
N ASP A 72 12.43 -6.08 12.40
CA ASP A 72 13.25 -5.56 13.51
C ASP A 72 13.54 -6.65 14.54
N ARG A 73 12.55 -7.45 14.93
CA ARG A 73 12.76 -8.60 15.83
C ARG A 73 13.74 -9.61 15.26
N LEU A 74 13.61 -9.96 13.97
CA LEU A 74 14.58 -10.85 13.31
C LEU A 74 16.01 -10.26 13.29
N ASN A 75 16.12 -8.96 13.06
CA ASN A 75 17.40 -8.25 13.06
C ASN A 75 18.05 -8.20 14.44
N GLU A 76 17.27 -8.22 15.50
CA GLU A 76 17.72 -8.30 16.91
C GLU A 76 18.03 -9.75 17.34
N GLY A 77 17.94 -10.72 16.44
CA GLY A 77 18.16 -12.14 16.74
C GLY A 77 17.00 -12.80 17.49
N ARG A 78 15.84 -12.13 17.61
CA ARG A 78 14.63 -12.72 18.20
C ARG A 78 13.93 -13.59 17.16
N GLU A 79 13.28 -14.64 17.62
CA GLU A 79 12.49 -15.51 16.75
C GLU A 79 11.18 -14.84 16.35
N VAL A 80 10.84 -14.99 15.08
CA VAL A 80 9.56 -14.62 14.50
C VAL A 80 9.06 -15.81 13.70
N GLY A 81 7.81 -16.21 13.91
CA GLY A 81 7.21 -17.30 13.15
C GLY A 81 7.19 -16.99 11.65
N SER A 82 7.55 -17.96 10.82
CA SER A 82 7.56 -17.81 9.37
C SER A 82 6.18 -17.46 8.79
N GLU A 83 5.12 -17.85 9.50
CA GLU A 83 3.72 -17.55 9.13
C GLU A 83 3.43 -16.05 9.00
N VAL A 84 4.15 -15.18 9.75
CA VAL A 84 3.99 -13.73 9.66
C VAL A 84 4.39 -13.22 8.27
N PHE A 85 5.57 -13.61 7.78
CA PHE A 85 6.04 -13.18 6.47
C PHE A 85 5.32 -13.88 5.31
N VAL A 86 4.95 -15.15 5.48
CA VAL A 86 4.15 -15.90 4.49
C VAL A 86 2.78 -15.26 4.33
N GLY A 87 2.09 -14.97 5.42
CA GLY A 87 0.77 -14.37 5.38
C GLY A 87 0.81 -12.89 4.96
N ALA A 88 1.86 -12.13 5.35
CA ALA A 88 2.07 -10.78 4.84
C ALA A 88 2.29 -10.77 3.32
N ALA A 89 3.07 -11.71 2.78
CA ALA A 89 3.27 -11.82 1.34
C ALA A 89 1.96 -12.21 0.61
N ASP A 90 1.12 -13.08 1.21
CA ASP A 90 -0.21 -13.41 0.69
C ASP A 90 -1.14 -12.18 0.69
N PHE A 91 -1.16 -11.42 1.79
CA PHE A 91 -1.91 -10.17 1.90
C PHE A 91 -1.47 -9.15 0.84
N PHE A 92 -0.18 -8.87 0.74
CA PHE A 92 0.32 -7.89 -0.24
C PHE A 92 0.04 -8.33 -1.67
N LYS A 93 0.16 -9.61 -1.98
CA LYS A 93 -0.13 -10.13 -3.32
C LYS A 93 -1.60 -10.03 -3.69
N ASN A 94 -2.52 -10.33 -2.77
CA ASN A 94 -3.94 -10.44 -3.09
C ASN A 94 -4.69 -9.16 -2.77
N PHE A 95 -4.50 -8.58 -1.57
CA PHE A 95 -5.18 -7.36 -1.16
C PHE A 95 -4.52 -6.12 -1.79
N ALA A 96 -3.22 -5.88 -1.55
CA ALA A 96 -2.57 -4.67 -2.03
C ALA A 96 -2.36 -4.68 -3.56
N ASP A 97 -1.87 -5.78 -4.15
CA ASP A 97 -1.56 -5.80 -5.59
C ASP A 97 -2.78 -6.15 -6.45
N ARG A 98 -3.37 -7.34 -6.29
CA ARG A 98 -4.42 -7.79 -7.23
C ARG A 98 -5.72 -7.01 -7.09
N CYS A 99 -6.11 -6.65 -5.86
CA CYS A 99 -7.33 -5.89 -5.59
C CYS A 99 -7.06 -4.38 -5.69
N HIS A 100 -6.30 -3.81 -4.78
CA HIS A 100 -6.05 -2.38 -4.67
C HIS A 100 -5.33 -1.79 -5.91
N HIS A 101 -4.09 -2.19 -6.21
CA HIS A 101 -3.41 -1.73 -7.43
C HIS A 101 -4.17 -2.14 -8.70
N GLY A 102 -4.93 -3.23 -8.65
CA GLY A 102 -5.80 -3.63 -9.76
C GLY A 102 -6.91 -2.62 -10.05
N LYS A 103 -7.51 -2.02 -9.02
CA LYS A 103 -8.48 -0.91 -9.14
C LYS A 103 -7.80 0.34 -9.72
N GLU A 104 -6.60 0.64 -9.27
CA GLU A 104 -5.84 1.80 -9.74
C GLU A 104 -5.41 1.66 -11.19
N GLU A 105 -4.63 0.65 -11.52
CA GLU A 105 -4.01 0.51 -12.84
C GLU A 105 -5.04 0.29 -13.95
N LYS A 106 -6.06 -0.54 -13.68
CA LYS A 106 -7.03 -0.93 -14.71
C LYS A 106 -8.21 0.02 -14.84
N LEU A 107 -8.50 0.81 -13.80
CA LEU A 107 -9.66 1.68 -13.77
C LEU A 107 -9.29 3.14 -13.52
N LEU A 108 -8.74 3.50 -12.35
CA LEU A 108 -8.48 4.90 -11.99
C LEU A 108 -7.46 5.55 -12.93
N PHE A 109 -6.27 4.96 -13.09
CA PHE A 109 -5.21 5.54 -13.94
C PHE A 109 -5.65 5.60 -15.40
N LYS A 110 -6.36 4.56 -15.88
CA LYS A 110 -6.94 4.58 -17.21
C LYS A 110 -7.90 5.75 -17.38
N LYS A 111 -8.79 5.96 -16.43
CA LYS A 111 -9.76 7.08 -16.47
C LYS A 111 -9.06 8.44 -16.39
N MET A 112 -8.01 8.57 -15.57
CA MET A 112 -7.18 9.79 -15.52
C MET A 112 -6.46 10.06 -16.85
N MET A 113 -5.97 9.01 -17.52
CA MET A 113 -5.35 9.15 -18.85
C MET A 113 -6.38 9.58 -19.91
N GLU A 114 -7.60 9.07 -19.86
CA GLU A 114 -8.71 9.54 -20.72
C GLU A 114 -9.03 11.03 -20.50
N ARG A 115 -8.74 11.56 -19.29
CA ARG A 115 -8.86 12.99 -18.94
C ARG A 115 -7.59 13.81 -19.16
N GLY A 116 -6.59 13.26 -19.87
CA GLY A 116 -5.41 13.97 -20.33
C GLY A 116 -4.18 13.89 -19.43
N VAL A 117 -4.19 13.08 -18.37
CA VAL A 117 -2.97 12.83 -17.58
C VAL A 117 -2.07 11.85 -18.31
N SER A 118 -0.77 12.14 -18.41
CA SER A 118 0.17 11.25 -19.06
C SER A 118 0.40 9.96 -18.26
N GLY A 119 0.35 8.81 -18.96
CA GLY A 119 0.75 7.52 -18.40
C GLY A 119 2.24 7.21 -18.54
N GLU A 120 2.97 7.94 -19.38
CA GLU A 120 4.39 7.68 -19.68
C GLU A 120 5.35 8.54 -18.86
N VAL A 121 4.89 9.70 -18.40
CA VAL A 121 5.64 10.64 -17.56
C VAL A 121 4.74 11.20 -16.44
N GLY A 122 5.36 11.70 -15.38
CA GLY A 122 4.63 12.31 -14.26
C GLY A 122 4.09 11.28 -13.26
N PRO A 123 3.03 11.64 -12.50
CA PRO A 123 2.61 10.85 -11.34
C PRO A 123 2.24 9.41 -11.67
N ILE A 124 1.42 9.14 -12.68
CA ILE A 124 1.00 7.79 -13.05
C ILE A 124 2.19 6.90 -13.39
N ALA A 125 3.14 7.41 -14.19
CA ALA A 125 4.34 6.65 -14.57
C ALA A 125 5.22 6.30 -13.36
N VAL A 126 5.26 7.17 -12.35
CA VAL A 126 5.97 6.90 -11.09
C VAL A 126 5.26 5.80 -10.31
N MET A 127 3.95 5.89 -10.13
CA MET A 127 3.17 4.87 -9.42
C MET A 127 3.31 3.49 -10.06
N LEU A 128 3.14 3.38 -11.38
CA LEU A 128 3.30 2.11 -12.10
C LEU A 128 4.67 1.47 -11.90
N ARG A 129 5.74 2.28 -11.87
CA ARG A 129 7.10 1.77 -11.59
C ARG A 129 7.24 1.27 -10.16
N GLU A 130 6.72 2.01 -9.19
CA GLU A 130 6.78 1.65 -7.78
C GLU A 130 5.95 0.39 -7.49
N HIS A 131 4.83 0.18 -8.18
CA HIS A 131 4.09 -1.09 -8.14
C HIS A 131 4.97 -2.26 -8.59
N GLU A 132 5.70 -2.14 -9.71
CA GLU A 132 6.60 -3.20 -10.18
C GLU A 132 7.75 -3.47 -9.20
N ASP A 133 8.35 -2.42 -8.65
CA ASP A 133 9.40 -2.56 -7.63
C ASP A 133 8.84 -3.25 -6.38
N GLY A 134 7.65 -2.87 -5.94
CA GLY A 134 6.94 -3.50 -4.83
C GLY A 134 6.64 -4.98 -5.08
N ARG A 135 6.15 -5.33 -6.26
CA ARG A 135 5.93 -6.72 -6.69
C ARG A 135 7.22 -7.55 -6.61
N ALA A 136 8.37 -6.96 -6.98
CA ALA A 136 9.66 -7.62 -6.88
C ALA A 136 10.04 -7.92 -5.43
N HIS A 137 9.83 -6.99 -4.51
CA HIS A 137 10.07 -7.20 -3.08
C HIS A 137 9.14 -8.27 -2.49
N VAL A 138 7.85 -8.20 -2.76
CA VAL A 138 6.86 -9.19 -2.27
C VAL A 138 7.19 -10.61 -2.75
N ARG A 139 7.58 -10.77 -4.03
CA ARG A 139 8.04 -12.07 -4.55
C ARG A 139 9.24 -12.62 -3.76
N LYS A 140 10.20 -11.75 -3.41
CA LYS A 140 11.37 -12.17 -2.62
C LYS A 140 11.01 -12.52 -1.18
N ILE A 141 10.13 -11.74 -0.54
CA ILE A 141 9.62 -12.06 0.80
C ILE A 141 8.93 -13.43 0.79
N ALA A 142 8.05 -13.69 -0.17
CA ALA A 142 7.36 -14.97 -0.32
C ALA A 142 8.32 -16.13 -0.55
N GLU A 143 9.33 -15.98 -1.43
CA GLU A 143 10.34 -17.00 -1.71
C GLU A 143 11.15 -17.35 -0.46
N LEU A 144 11.61 -16.33 0.28
CA LEU A 144 12.49 -16.52 1.43
C LEU A 144 11.73 -17.07 2.65
N SER A 145 10.50 -16.60 2.88
CA SER A 145 9.69 -17.04 4.03
C SER A 145 9.12 -18.45 3.90
N ALA A 146 9.04 -19.00 2.67
CA ALA A 146 8.53 -20.36 2.43
C ALA A 146 9.48 -21.50 2.85
N ARG A 147 10.69 -21.19 3.33
CA ARG A 147 11.71 -22.17 3.72
C ARG A 147 12.34 -21.81 5.07
N LYS A 148 13.03 -22.80 5.67
CA LYS A 148 13.80 -22.52 6.88
C LYS A 148 14.89 -21.49 6.58
N LEU A 149 14.94 -20.43 7.40
CA LEU A 149 15.91 -19.36 7.25
C LEU A 149 17.26 -19.79 7.84
N ASP A 150 18.31 -19.73 7.03
CA ASP A 150 19.69 -19.63 7.47
C ASP A 150 20.06 -18.14 7.67
N GLU A 151 21.25 -17.84 8.12
CA GLU A 151 21.71 -16.47 8.40
C GLU A 151 21.64 -15.57 7.15
N ARG A 152 22.03 -16.10 5.99
CA ARG A 152 22.01 -15.37 4.73
C ARG A 152 20.59 -15.06 4.27
N SER A 153 19.71 -16.04 4.26
CA SER A 153 18.30 -15.86 3.86
C SER A 153 17.54 -15.00 4.84
N ARG A 154 17.88 -15.04 6.16
CA ARG A 154 17.36 -14.12 7.16
C ARG A 154 17.73 -12.67 6.83
N THR A 155 19.00 -12.39 6.55
CA THR A 155 19.48 -11.06 6.19
C THR A 155 18.79 -10.53 4.93
N GLU A 156 18.65 -11.36 3.89
CA GLU A 156 17.95 -10.98 2.66
C GLU A 156 16.46 -10.75 2.90
N LEU A 157 15.79 -11.56 3.74
CA LEU A 157 14.38 -11.35 4.10
C LEU A 157 14.17 -10.00 4.79
N ILE A 158 14.99 -9.69 5.80
CA ILE A 158 14.95 -8.42 6.52
C ILE A 158 15.14 -7.25 5.54
N LYS A 159 16.12 -7.35 4.66
CA LYS A 159 16.42 -6.31 3.66
C LYS A 159 15.23 -6.05 2.74
N HIS A 160 14.62 -7.12 2.17
CA HIS A 160 13.48 -6.96 1.28
C HIS A 160 12.22 -6.49 2.02
N ALA A 161 11.99 -6.96 3.25
CA ALA A 161 10.88 -6.52 4.08
C ALA A 161 10.98 -5.01 4.39
N LYS A 162 12.13 -4.53 4.86
CA LYS A 162 12.35 -3.10 5.15
C LYS A 162 12.25 -2.24 3.89
N ALA A 163 12.87 -2.66 2.79
CA ALA A 163 12.80 -1.93 1.53
C ALA A 163 11.36 -1.82 1.00
N TYR A 164 10.54 -2.86 1.17
CA TYR A 164 9.14 -2.81 0.79
C TYR A 164 8.33 -1.88 1.68
N VAL A 165 8.55 -1.92 3.00
CA VAL A 165 7.89 -1.00 3.96
C VAL A 165 8.19 0.45 3.61
N ASP A 166 9.45 0.78 3.35
CA ASP A 166 9.87 2.14 3.00
C ASP A 166 9.29 2.58 1.64
N LEU A 167 9.34 1.71 0.63
CA LEU A 167 8.81 1.98 -0.70
C LEU A 167 7.30 2.25 -0.64
N LEU A 168 6.54 1.31 -0.08
CA LEU A 168 5.07 1.40 -0.11
C LEU A 168 4.55 2.49 0.82
N GLY A 169 5.22 2.74 1.96
CA GLY A 169 4.86 3.85 2.82
C GLY A 169 4.99 5.22 2.13
N GLN A 170 6.08 5.44 1.37
CA GLN A 170 6.26 6.66 0.57
C GLN A 170 5.31 6.73 -0.63
N HIS A 171 5.01 5.59 -1.23
CA HIS A 171 4.07 5.44 -2.35
C HIS A 171 2.66 5.90 -1.92
N ILE A 172 2.12 5.34 -0.85
CA ILE A 172 0.82 5.71 -0.27
C ILE A 172 0.73 7.22 -0.01
N GLN A 173 1.79 7.82 0.56
CA GLN A 173 1.82 9.26 0.81
C GLN A 173 1.71 10.09 -0.47
N LYS A 174 2.28 9.64 -1.59
CA LYS A 174 2.18 10.33 -2.88
C LYS A 174 0.78 10.21 -3.47
N GLU A 175 0.14 9.07 -3.31
CA GLU A 175 -1.23 8.85 -3.78
C GLU A 175 -2.24 9.64 -2.97
N ASP A 176 -2.22 9.51 -1.65
CA ASP A 176 -3.13 10.21 -0.75
C ASP A 176 -3.05 11.73 -0.87
N ASN A 177 -1.84 12.27 -1.04
CA ASN A 177 -1.63 13.72 -1.00
C ASN A 177 -1.53 14.40 -2.38
N ILE A 178 -1.28 13.64 -3.45
CA ILE A 178 -1.04 14.23 -4.78
C ILE A 178 -1.95 13.57 -5.83
N LEU A 179 -1.87 12.26 -6.02
CA LEU A 179 -2.52 11.59 -7.14
C LEU A 179 -4.05 11.57 -6.98
N TYR A 180 -4.56 11.18 -5.82
CA TYR A 180 -6.00 11.13 -5.57
C TYR A 180 -6.65 12.53 -5.54
N PRO A 181 -6.06 13.56 -4.91
CA PRO A 181 -6.54 14.93 -5.07
C PRO A 181 -6.57 15.41 -6.54
N MET A 182 -5.54 15.05 -7.34
CA MET A 182 -5.54 15.35 -8.78
C MET A 182 -6.67 14.61 -9.49
N ALA A 183 -6.87 13.32 -9.24
CA ALA A 183 -7.97 12.54 -9.80
C ALA A 183 -9.32 13.18 -9.50
N ASN A 184 -9.56 13.57 -8.24
CA ASN A 184 -10.80 14.22 -7.81
C ASN A 184 -11.08 15.56 -8.48
N GLN A 185 -10.05 16.26 -8.98
CA GLN A 185 -10.22 17.54 -9.69
C GLN A 185 -10.59 17.34 -11.16
N ILE A 186 -10.16 16.26 -11.79
CA ILE A 186 -10.32 16.06 -13.24
C ILE A 186 -11.44 15.09 -13.61
N LEU A 187 -11.82 14.19 -12.67
CA LEU A 187 -12.88 13.19 -12.89
C LEU A 187 -14.25 13.83 -12.75
N THR A 188 -15.12 13.53 -13.70
CA THR A 188 -16.53 13.94 -13.66
C THR A 188 -17.33 13.05 -12.72
N SER A 189 -18.55 13.47 -12.34
CA SER A 189 -19.47 12.64 -11.54
C SER A 189 -19.83 11.32 -12.25
N GLU A 190 -19.83 11.31 -13.58
CA GLU A 190 -20.08 10.08 -14.34
C GLU A 190 -18.90 9.13 -14.27
N ASP A 191 -17.67 9.65 -14.42
CA ASP A 191 -16.45 8.87 -14.24
C ASP A 191 -16.37 8.21 -12.86
N GLN A 192 -16.75 8.95 -11.80
CA GLN A 192 -16.76 8.44 -10.44
C GLN A 192 -17.73 7.26 -10.27
N LYS A 193 -18.95 7.36 -10.83
CA LYS A 193 -19.92 6.25 -10.80
C LYS A 193 -19.45 5.02 -11.58
N GLU A 194 -18.78 5.23 -12.72
CA GLU A 194 -18.19 4.14 -13.48
C GLU A 194 -17.08 3.44 -12.69
N LEU A 195 -16.25 4.23 -11.98
CA LEU A 195 -15.18 3.71 -11.12
C LEU A 195 -15.74 2.94 -9.93
N GLU A 196 -16.75 3.47 -9.22
CA GLU A 196 -17.42 2.80 -8.11
C GLU A 196 -17.89 1.39 -8.54
N LYS A 197 -18.64 1.33 -9.63
CA LYS A 197 -19.12 0.05 -10.18
C LYS A 197 -17.97 -0.89 -10.56
N GLY A 198 -16.92 -0.35 -11.19
CA GLY A 198 -15.75 -1.14 -11.57
C GLY A 198 -14.97 -1.66 -10.35
N PHE A 199 -14.88 -0.88 -9.28
CA PHE A 199 -14.24 -1.29 -8.03
C PHE A 199 -15.01 -2.42 -7.34
N ASP A 200 -16.34 -2.32 -7.27
CA ASP A 200 -17.18 -3.40 -6.75
C ASP A 200 -16.98 -4.71 -7.54
N GLU A 201 -16.90 -4.63 -8.87
CA GLU A 201 -16.64 -5.80 -9.73
C GLU A 201 -15.24 -6.41 -9.49
N VAL A 202 -14.22 -5.59 -9.29
CA VAL A 202 -12.86 -6.07 -8.97
C VAL A 202 -12.87 -6.76 -7.62
N GLU A 203 -13.48 -6.15 -6.61
CA GLU A 203 -13.55 -6.68 -5.26
C GLU A 203 -14.27 -8.03 -5.21
N GLU A 204 -15.45 -8.14 -5.84
CA GLU A 204 -16.20 -9.38 -5.91
C GLU A 204 -15.40 -10.51 -6.57
N LYS A 205 -14.70 -10.21 -7.68
CA LYS A 205 -13.92 -11.21 -8.45
C LYS A 205 -12.63 -11.65 -7.78
N ILE A 206 -11.97 -10.74 -7.04
CA ILE A 206 -10.62 -10.97 -6.49
C ILE A 206 -10.67 -11.42 -5.04
N MET A 207 -11.47 -10.73 -4.23
CA MET A 207 -11.51 -10.96 -2.78
C MET A 207 -12.57 -12.00 -2.42
N GLY A 208 -13.79 -11.82 -2.89
CA GLY A 208 -14.91 -12.66 -2.50
C GLY A 208 -15.32 -12.48 -1.03
N PRO A 209 -16.41 -13.18 -0.60
CA PRO A 209 -16.95 -13.01 0.75
C PRO A 209 -15.98 -13.46 1.85
N GLY A 210 -15.85 -12.67 2.92
CA GLY A 210 -15.10 -13.02 4.13
C GLY A 210 -13.59 -12.89 4.04
N VAL A 211 -13.03 -12.51 2.89
CA VAL A 211 -11.57 -12.39 2.72
C VAL A 211 -11.04 -11.12 3.39
N HIS A 212 -11.80 -10.01 3.33
CA HIS A 212 -11.45 -8.78 4.04
C HIS A 212 -11.38 -9.02 5.55
N GLU A 213 -12.42 -9.63 6.14
CA GLU A 213 -12.50 -9.95 7.55
C GLU A 213 -11.34 -10.86 7.98
N ARG A 214 -10.98 -11.85 7.17
CA ARG A 214 -9.84 -12.74 7.44
C ARG A 214 -8.52 -11.95 7.52
N TYR A 215 -8.28 -11.00 6.62
CA TYR A 215 -7.08 -10.17 6.66
C TYR A 215 -7.08 -9.21 7.85
N HIS A 216 -8.22 -8.63 8.21
CA HIS A 216 -8.33 -7.80 9.40
C HIS A 216 -7.98 -8.58 10.67
N HIS A 217 -8.56 -9.76 10.87
CA HIS A 217 -8.23 -10.62 12.02
C HIS A 217 -6.76 -11.03 12.06
N MET A 218 -6.19 -11.39 10.91
CA MET A 218 -4.77 -11.74 10.80
C MET A 218 -3.85 -10.57 11.21
N ILE A 219 -4.17 -9.36 10.78
CA ILE A 219 -3.41 -8.15 11.15
C ILE A 219 -3.52 -7.91 12.66
N GLU A 220 -4.74 -7.93 13.22
CA GLU A 220 -4.99 -7.73 14.65
C GLU A 220 -4.21 -8.74 15.51
N GLU A 221 -4.26 -10.02 15.16
CA GLU A 221 -3.52 -11.07 15.84
C GLU A 221 -2.01 -10.82 15.85
N TRP A 222 -1.45 -10.35 14.73
CA TRP A 222 -0.01 -10.08 14.64
C TRP A 222 0.38 -8.75 15.28
N GLU A 223 -0.46 -7.73 15.26
CA GLU A 223 -0.26 -6.49 16.02
C GLU A 223 -0.14 -6.80 17.51
N GLU A 224 -1.00 -7.67 18.06
CA GLU A 224 -0.94 -8.11 19.47
C GLU A 224 0.33 -8.93 19.76
N LYS A 225 0.69 -9.87 18.89
CA LYS A 225 1.87 -10.74 19.10
C LYS A 225 3.20 -10.00 18.99
N LEU A 226 3.25 -8.96 18.16
CA LEU A 226 4.46 -8.21 17.84
C LEU A 226 4.52 -6.84 18.55
N GLY A 227 3.51 -6.46 19.28
CA GLY A 227 3.27 -5.20 19.94
C GLY A 227 4.27 -4.64 20.91
#